data_1c7aba3e773aa528d645d130b3abc08a
#
_entry.id   1c7aba3e773aa528d645d130b3abc08a
#
_cell.length_a   1.000
_cell.length_b   1.000
_cell.length_c   1.000
_cell.angle_alpha   90.00
_cell.angle_beta   90.00
_cell.angle_gamma   90.00
#
_symmetry.space_group_name_H-M   'P 1'
#
loop_
_entity.id
_entity.type
_entity.pdbx_description
1 polymer ?
#
loop_
_entity_poly.entity_id
_entity_poly.type
_entity_poly.pdbx_seq_one_letter_code
_entity_poly.pdbx_strand_id
1 'polypeptide(L)'
;MKKIISVDGGKGGTGKSTVAAALIDVATTSAGMNTLVIEADTSNPDVAKTYNSAVETIAICLDTREGFLELASAVHKTTAEVIIINNPARSEKWLSYGDVFIDNLPRMDAQMRVLWVANRQKDSLELCKSFVEKFPAVPVTFCMNTYFGDAKKFEIWAQSKLRARVLENGGGELVFPDCADRVMHSMRNARLRWNQVESLDFGDLIEAERMRNECKALFEPFLQ
;
A
#
# COMPACT_ATOMS: atom_id res chain seq x y z
N MET A 1 -1.66 19.80 -4.33
CA MET A 1 -2.64 18.72 -4.08
C MET A 1 -1.91 17.50 -3.55
N LYS A 2 -2.29 17.01 -2.39
CA LYS A 2 -1.68 15.86 -1.70
C LYS A 2 -2.10 14.55 -2.37
N LYS A 3 -1.16 13.60 -2.48
CA LYS A 3 -1.44 12.26 -3.03
C LYS A 3 -1.54 11.26 -1.88
N ILE A 4 -2.71 10.64 -1.72
CA ILE A 4 -2.93 9.60 -0.72
C ILE A 4 -2.92 8.25 -1.41
N ILE A 5 -2.05 7.36 -0.96
CA ILE A 5 -1.97 5.98 -1.45
C ILE A 5 -2.31 5.05 -0.28
N SER A 6 -3.49 4.47 -0.33
CA SER A 6 -3.96 3.51 0.66
C SER A 6 -3.56 2.11 0.22
N VAL A 7 -2.62 1.50 0.92
CA VAL A 7 -2.20 0.11 0.68
C VAL A 7 -3.14 -0.81 1.43
N ASP A 8 -4.04 -1.44 0.70
CA ASP A 8 -5.08 -2.32 1.22
C ASP A 8 -5.01 -3.71 0.57
N GLY A 9 -5.86 -4.62 0.97
CA GLY A 9 -5.94 -5.99 0.44
C GLY A 9 -7.03 -6.80 1.13
N GLY A 10 -7.72 -6.17 2.09
CA GLY A 10 -8.86 -6.73 2.82
C GLY A 10 -8.57 -7.99 3.63
N LYS A 11 -7.43 -8.67 3.40
CA LYS A 11 -7.09 -9.96 4.01
C LYS A 11 -5.70 -9.93 4.66
N GLY A 12 -5.54 -10.72 5.73
CA GLY A 12 -4.24 -10.92 6.37
C GLY A 12 -3.28 -11.71 5.47
N GLY A 13 -1.98 -11.40 5.54
CA GLY A 13 -0.94 -12.15 4.85
C GLY A 13 -0.84 -11.92 3.34
N THR A 14 -1.51 -10.92 2.76
CA THR A 14 -1.40 -10.59 1.32
C THR A 14 -0.11 -9.86 0.95
N GLY A 15 0.66 -9.37 1.93
CA GLY A 15 1.91 -8.64 1.71
C GLY A 15 1.76 -7.12 1.73
N LYS A 16 0.68 -6.57 2.29
CA LYS A 16 0.43 -5.12 2.38
C LYS A 16 1.62 -4.35 2.95
N SER A 17 2.11 -4.74 4.12
CA SER A 17 3.24 -4.06 4.77
C SER A 17 4.53 -4.12 3.94
N THR A 18 4.76 -5.21 3.19
CA THR A 18 5.89 -5.32 2.27
C THR A 18 5.76 -4.33 1.10
N VAL A 19 4.57 -4.26 0.50
CA VAL A 19 4.26 -3.32 -0.58
C VAL A 19 4.33 -1.88 -0.08
N ALA A 20 3.77 -1.58 1.10
CA ALA A 20 3.85 -0.26 1.72
C ALA A 20 5.31 0.15 1.98
N ALA A 21 6.13 -0.75 2.53
CA ALA A 21 7.55 -0.51 2.77
C ALA A 21 8.33 -0.19 1.47
N ALA A 22 8.07 -0.94 0.39
CA ALA A 22 8.68 -0.68 -0.90
C ALA A 22 8.22 0.67 -1.49
N LEU A 23 6.94 1.00 -1.39
CA LEU A 23 6.40 2.29 -1.83
C LEU A 23 6.99 3.46 -1.04
N ILE A 24 7.16 3.31 0.29
CA ILE A 24 7.81 4.31 1.15
C ILE A 24 9.26 4.54 0.70
N ASP A 25 10.02 3.48 0.45
CA ASP A 25 11.41 3.59 -0.04
C ASP A 25 11.47 4.38 -1.34
N VAL A 26 10.62 4.04 -2.33
CA VAL A 26 10.60 4.74 -3.62
C VAL A 26 10.18 6.20 -3.45
N ALA A 27 9.15 6.49 -2.67
CA ALA A 27 8.68 7.86 -2.43
C ALA A 27 9.76 8.73 -1.79
N THR A 28 10.46 8.21 -0.80
CA THR A 28 11.42 8.98 0.00
C THR A 28 12.82 9.02 -0.59
N THR A 29 13.31 7.92 -1.19
CA THR A 29 14.70 7.82 -1.66
C THR A 29 14.83 8.07 -3.15
N SER A 30 13.93 7.56 -3.98
CA SER A 30 14.00 7.71 -5.44
C SER A 30 13.31 8.98 -5.92
N ALA A 31 12.09 9.23 -5.44
CA ALA A 31 11.32 10.40 -5.83
C ALA A 31 11.62 11.65 -4.97
N GLY A 32 12.25 11.47 -3.80
CA GLY A 32 12.63 12.57 -2.88
C GLY A 32 11.44 13.36 -2.32
N MET A 33 10.26 12.71 -2.24
CA MET A 33 9.01 13.36 -1.85
C MET A 33 8.88 13.48 -0.33
N ASN A 34 8.37 14.64 0.13
CA ASN A 34 7.96 14.78 1.52
C ASN A 34 6.79 13.84 1.80
N THR A 35 7.02 12.83 2.63
CA THR A 35 6.12 11.68 2.83
C THR A 35 5.65 11.58 4.27
N LEU A 36 4.34 11.39 4.47
CA LEU A 36 3.74 10.99 5.74
C LEU A 36 3.28 9.53 5.65
N VAL A 37 3.65 8.72 6.63
CA VAL A 37 3.17 7.35 6.76
C VAL A 37 2.09 7.28 7.83
N ILE A 38 0.95 6.73 7.48
CA ILE A 38 -0.13 6.39 8.42
C ILE A 38 -0.08 4.87 8.65
N GLU A 39 0.32 4.47 9.85
CA GLU A 39 0.24 3.07 10.26
C GLU A 39 -1.14 2.79 10.84
N ALA A 40 -2.00 2.18 10.06
CA ALA A 40 -3.33 1.82 10.51
C ALA A 40 -3.43 0.39 11.05
N ASP A 41 -2.43 -0.48 10.79
CA ASP A 41 -2.33 -1.78 11.45
C ASP A 41 -1.70 -1.64 12.84
N THR A 42 -2.45 -1.07 13.77
CA THR A 42 -1.99 -0.83 15.14
C THR A 42 -1.77 -2.12 15.94
N SER A 43 -2.34 -3.23 15.49
CA SER A 43 -2.14 -4.55 16.11
C SER A 43 -0.80 -5.16 15.74
N ASN A 44 -0.32 -4.91 14.53
CA ASN A 44 0.99 -5.34 14.05
C ASN A 44 1.69 -4.22 13.26
N PRO A 45 2.19 -3.15 13.94
CA PRO A 45 2.69 -1.94 13.31
C PRO A 45 4.11 -2.13 12.74
N ASP A 46 4.29 -3.07 11.80
CA ASP A 46 5.60 -3.44 11.25
C ASP A 46 6.23 -2.34 10.42
N VAL A 47 5.41 -1.57 9.68
CA VAL A 47 5.90 -0.44 8.90
C VAL A 47 6.37 0.68 9.83
N ALA A 48 5.59 1.03 10.85
CA ALA A 48 5.99 2.05 11.83
C ALA A 48 7.28 1.65 12.58
N LYS A 49 7.40 0.39 13.01
CA LYS A 49 8.61 -0.12 13.69
C LYS A 49 9.87 0.04 12.84
N THR A 50 9.74 -0.02 11.52
CA THR A 50 10.86 0.02 10.58
C THR A 50 11.17 1.45 10.13
N TYR A 51 10.16 2.29 9.93
CA TYR A 51 10.30 3.57 9.25
C TYR A 51 10.19 4.82 10.13
N ASN A 52 9.65 4.73 11.37
CA ASN A 52 9.38 5.90 12.24
C ASN A 52 10.62 6.76 12.57
N SER A 53 11.84 6.22 12.44
CA SER A 53 13.09 6.98 12.65
C SER A 53 13.57 7.71 11.39
N ALA A 54 12.96 7.47 10.23
CA ALA A 54 13.41 7.97 8.94
C ALA A 54 12.35 8.79 8.18
N VAL A 55 11.07 8.54 8.46
CA VAL A 55 9.94 9.19 7.79
C VAL A 55 8.92 9.56 8.86
N GLU A 56 8.28 10.72 8.71
CA GLU A 56 7.18 11.09 9.60
C GLU A 56 6.11 9.98 9.57
N THR A 57 5.88 9.38 10.74
CA THR A 57 4.99 8.22 10.86
C THR A 57 4.06 8.42 12.06
N ILE A 58 2.78 8.28 11.82
CA ILE A 58 1.75 8.33 12.87
C ILE A 58 0.90 7.05 12.85
N ALA A 59 0.50 6.59 14.04
CA ALA A 59 -0.39 5.44 14.18
C ALA A 59 -1.82 5.93 14.35
N ILE A 60 -2.75 5.42 13.53
CA ILE A 60 -4.18 5.77 13.61
C ILE A 60 -5.01 4.50 13.51
N CYS A 61 -5.82 4.21 14.51
CA CYS A 61 -6.72 3.04 14.49
C CYS A 61 -7.96 3.33 13.63
N LEU A 62 -8.07 2.69 12.47
CA LEU A 62 -9.21 2.85 11.55
C LEU A 62 -10.37 1.88 11.84
N ASP A 63 -10.48 1.34 13.05
CA ASP A 63 -11.59 0.46 13.44
C ASP A 63 -12.84 1.24 13.88
N THR A 64 -12.72 2.56 14.09
CA THR A 64 -13.77 3.42 14.60
C THR A 64 -13.99 4.65 13.72
N ARG A 65 -15.14 5.29 13.86
CA ARG A 65 -15.43 6.57 13.19
C ARG A 65 -14.45 7.66 13.62
N GLU A 66 -14.06 7.68 14.89
CA GLU A 66 -13.10 8.63 15.47
C GLU A 66 -11.74 8.52 14.76
N GLY A 67 -11.28 7.29 14.46
CA GLY A 67 -10.05 7.08 13.70
C GLY A 67 -10.11 7.69 12.30
N PHE A 68 -11.25 7.64 11.60
CA PHE A 68 -11.40 8.32 10.30
C PHE A 68 -11.43 9.85 10.43
N LEU A 69 -11.96 10.40 11.53
CA LEU A 69 -11.88 11.85 11.81
C LEU A 69 -10.44 12.27 12.14
N GLU A 70 -9.69 11.44 12.86
CA GLU A 70 -8.27 11.64 13.14
C GLU A 70 -7.45 11.59 11.85
N LEU A 71 -7.69 10.62 10.98
CA LEU A 71 -7.08 10.51 9.66
C LEU A 71 -7.33 11.78 8.83
N ALA A 72 -8.57 12.24 8.76
CA ALA A 72 -8.92 13.47 8.04
C ALA A 72 -8.19 14.69 8.60
N SER A 73 -8.09 14.79 9.93
CA SER A 73 -7.37 15.87 10.61
C SER A 73 -5.87 15.82 10.32
N ALA A 74 -5.26 14.63 10.32
CA ALA A 74 -3.85 14.43 10.01
C ALA A 74 -3.54 14.83 8.55
N VAL A 75 -4.35 14.35 7.60
CA VAL A 75 -4.23 14.70 6.18
C VAL A 75 -4.42 16.20 5.93
N HIS A 76 -5.37 16.83 6.62
CA HIS A 76 -5.60 18.27 6.47
C HIS A 76 -4.39 19.08 6.95
N LYS A 77 -3.78 18.71 8.07
CA LYS A 77 -2.71 19.48 8.74
C LYS A 77 -1.33 19.27 8.11
N THR A 78 -1.06 18.08 7.55
CA THR A 78 0.26 17.77 7.02
C THR A 78 0.62 18.61 5.80
N THR A 79 1.92 18.89 5.66
CA THR A 79 2.52 19.49 4.45
C THR A 79 3.13 18.43 3.53
N ALA A 80 2.97 17.15 3.85
CA ALA A 80 3.47 16.05 3.02
C ALA A 80 2.83 16.08 1.62
N GLU A 81 3.63 15.78 0.61
CA GLU A 81 3.20 15.67 -0.78
C GLU A 81 2.53 14.31 -1.03
N VAL A 82 3.05 13.26 -0.36
CA VAL A 82 2.56 11.89 -0.44
C VAL A 82 2.21 11.39 0.96
N ILE A 83 1.04 10.77 1.08
CA ILE A 83 0.58 10.14 2.31
C ILE A 83 0.36 8.66 2.01
N ILE A 84 1.08 7.78 2.69
CA ILE A 84 0.97 6.33 2.51
C ILE A 84 0.27 5.73 3.73
N ILE A 85 -0.88 5.08 3.50
CA ILE A 85 -1.66 4.43 4.56
C ILE A 85 -1.41 2.92 4.48
N ASN A 86 -0.80 2.32 5.52
CA ASN A 86 -0.69 0.88 5.66
C ASN A 86 -1.91 0.35 6.42
N ASN A 87 -2.85 -0.30 5.71
CA ASN A 87 -4.09 -0.77 6.31
C ASN A 87 -3.93 -2.12 7.04
N PRO A 88 -4.73 -2.35 8.10
CA PRO A 88 -4.78 -3.63 8.80
C PRO A 88 -5.36 -4.74 7.90
N ALA A 89 -5.25 -5.97 8.35
CA ALA A 89 -6.09 -7.05 7.84
C ALA A 89 -7.56 -6.75 8.17
N ARG A 90 -8.48 -7.06 7.24
CA ARG A 90 -9.92 -6.82 7.41
C ARG A 90 -10.28 -5.33 7.49
N SER A 91 -9.83 -4.56 6.51
CA SER A 91 -10.15 -3.14 6.37
C SER A 91 -11.62 -2.85 5.99
N GLU A 92 -12.55 -3.72 6.38
CA GLU A 92 -14.01 -3.58 6.16
C GLU A 92 -14.58 -2.28 6.76
N LYS A 93 -13.85 -1.67 7.68
CA LYS A 93 -14.24 -0.39 8.31
C LYS A 93 -14.24 0.78 7.33
N TRP A 94 -13.48 0.69 6.23
CA TRP A 94 -13.63 1.61 5.12
C TRP A 94 -15.05 1.63 4.58
N LEU A 95 -15.70 0.46 4.44
CA LEU A 95 -17.09 0.38 3.97
C LEU A 95 -18.09 0.99 4.96
N SER A 96 -17.75 1.03 6.25
CA SER A 96 -18.62 1.54 7.31
C SER A 96 -18.44 3.04 7.57
N TYR A 97 -17.19 3.54 7.51
CA TYR A 97 -16.83 4.88 7.99
C TYR A 97 -16.03 5.70 6.97
N GLY A 98 -15.59 5.09 5.87
CA GLY A 98 -14.74 5.75 4.87
C GLY A 98 -15.36 6.95 4.18
N ASP A 99 -16.69 7.01 4.08
CA ASP A 99 -17.42 8.15 3.53
C ASP A 99 -16.98 9.47 4.20
N VAL A 100 -16.82 9.47 5.54
CA VAL A 100 -16.40 10.64 6.31
C VAL A 100 -15.07 11.22 5.82
N PHE A 101 -14.17 10.36 5.36
CA PHE A 101 -12.88 10.77 4.85
C PHE A 101 -12.93 11.08 3.35
N ILE A 102 -13.48 10.15 2.56
CA ILE A 102 -13.45 10.21 1.09
C ILE A 102 -14.24 11.42 0.58
N ASP A 103 -15.42 11.71 1.13
CA ASP A 103 -16.26 12.85 0.71
C ASP A 103 -15.61 14.20 1.03
N ASN A 104 -14.63 14.23 1.93
CA ASN A 104 -13.92 15.44 2.33
C ASN A 104 -12.52 15.61 1.69
N LEU A 105 -12.09 14.71 0.81
CA LEU A 105 -10.80 14.82 0.11
C LEU A 105 -10.61 16.19 -0.57
N PRO A 106 -11.60 16.75 -1.29
CA PRO A 106 -11.43 18.07 -1.92
C PRO A 106 -11.16 19.19 -0.91
N ARG A 107 -11.76 19.12 0.29
CA ARG A 107 -11.55 20.11 1.37
C ARG A 107 -10.16 20.03 1.98
N MET A 108 -9.48 18.90 1.84
CA MET A 108 -8.11 18.67 2.30
C MET A 108 -7.06 18.93 1.22
N ASP A 109 -7.48 19.37 0.02
CA ASP A 109 -6.62 19.49 -1.17
C ASP A 109 -5.88 18.17 -1.44
N ALA A 110 -6.61 17.06 -1.45
CA ALA A 110 -6.06 15.72 -1.56
C ALA A 110 -6.80 14.86 -2.59
N GLN A 111 -6.07 13.95 -3.19
CA GLN A 111 -6.61 12.86 -4.01
C GLN A 111 -6.17 11.53 -3.41
N MET A 112 -7.05 10.55 -3.48
CA MET A 112 -6.78 9.20 -2.96
C MET A 112 -6.87 8.17 -4.09
N ARG A 113 -5.95 7.21 -4.06
CA ARG A 113 -6.05 5.95 -4.79
C ARG A 113 -5.72 4.79 -3.87
N VAL A 114 -6.24 3.62 -4.20
CA VAL A 114 -6.00 2.40 -3.43
C VAL A 114 -5.09 1.48 -4.22
N LEU A 115 -4.03 1.01 -3.57
CA LEU A 115 -3.19 -0.07 -4.04
C LEU A 115 -3.69 -1.36 -3.36
N TRP A 116 -4.50 -2.14 -4.10
CA TRP A 116 -5.14 -3.35 -3.58
C TRP A 116 -4.23 -4.55 -3.72
N VAL A 117 -3.53 -4.89 -2.63
CA VAL A 117 -2.57 -6.01 -2.61
C VAL A 117 -3.32 -7.33 -2.50
N ALA A 118 -3.22 -8.15 -3.53
CA ALA A 118 -4.00 -9.37 -3.67
C ALA A 118 -3.14 -10.63 -3.73
N ASN A 119 -3.71 -11.69 -3.19
CA ASN A 119 -3.34 -13.06 -3.50
C ASN A 119 -4.28 -13.63 -4.60
N ARG A 120 -4.11 -14.91 -4.98
CA ARG A 120 -4.90 -15.56 -6.04
C ARG A 120 -6.29 -16.03 -5.60
N GLN A 121 -6.69 -15.78 -4.35
CA GLN A 121 -7.93 -16.33 -3.80
C GLN A 121 -9.14 -15.43 -4.12
N LYS A 122 -10.29 -16.08 -4.24
CA LYS A 122 -11.57 -15.43 -4.54
C LYS A 122 -11.95 -14.34 -3.51
N ASP A 123 -11.68 -14.59 -2.24
CA ASP A 123 -12.00 -13.66 -1.14
C ASP A 123 -11.33 -12.29 -1.34
N SER A 124 -10.06 -12.29 -1.82
CA SER A 124 -9.33 -11.05 -2.09
C SER A 124 -10.02 -10.21 -3.17
N LEU A 125 -10.60 -10.89 -4.17
CA LEU A 125 -11.35 -10.26 -5.23
C LEU A 125 -12.72 -9.75 -4.75
N GLU A 126 -13.42 -10.52 -3.93
CA GLU A 126 -14.74 -10.13 -3.40
C GLU A 126 -14.65 -8.90 -2.51
N LEU A 127 -13.62 -8.82 -1.67
CA LEU A 127 -13.37 -7.65 -0.83
C LEU A 127 -13.03 -6.40 -1.68
N CYS A 128 -12.20 -6.57 -2.71
CA CYS A 128 -11.90 -5.51 -3.68
C CYS A 128 -13.18 -5.01 -4.37
N LYS A 129 -14.03 -5.94 -4.81
CA LYS A 129 -15.32 -5.62 -5.43
C LYS A 129 -16.19 -4.77 -4.52
N SER A 130 -16.32 -5.15 -3.25
CA SER A 130 -17.13 -4.39 -2.28
C SER A 130 -16.60 -2.97 -2.10
N PHE A 131 -15.28 -2.77 -2.08
CA PHE A 131 -14.67 -1.45 -2.03
C PHE A 131 -14.97 -0.62 -3.28
N VAL A 132 -14.75 -1.18 -4.47
CA VAL A 132 -15.00 -0.51 -5.76
C VAL A 132 -16.48 -0.15 -5.96
N GLU A 133 -17.37 -0.99 -5.45
CA GLU A 133 -18.82 -0.73 -5.50
C GLU A 133 -19.24 0.39 -4.56
N LYS A 134 -18.65 0.47 -3.38
CA LYS A 134 -18.93 1.51 -2.38
C LYS A 134 -18.33 2.86 -2.78
N PHE A 135 -17.11 2.86 -3.34
CA PHE A 135 -16.34 4.07 -3.65
C PHE A 135 -15.90 4.12 -5.12
N PRO A 136 -16.85 4.23 -6.07
CA PRO A 136 -16.55 4.15 -7.50
C PRO A 136 -15.67 5.31 -8.02
N ALA A 137 -15.63 6.43 -7.30
CA ALA A 137 -14.78 7.58 -7.64
C ALA A 137 -13.33 7.45 -7.14
N VAL A 138 -13.02 6.45 -6.32
CA VAL A 138 -11.66 6.20 -5.84
C VAL A 138 -10.97 5.21 -6.77
N PRO A 139 -9.93 5.60 -7.52
CA PRO A 139 -9.21 4.69 -8.40
C PRO A 139 -8.55 3.57 -7.59
N VAL A 140 -8.75 2.33 -8.02
CA VAL A 140 -8.11 1.15 -7.43
C VAL A 140 -7.09 0.58 -8.41
N THR A 141 -5.86 0.36 -7.97
CA THR A 141 -4.86 -0.40 -8.72
C THR A 141 -4.73 -1.78 -8.09
N PHE A 142 -5.07 -2.81 -8.85
CA PHE A 142 -4.98 -4.20 -8.41
C PHE A 142 -3.54 -4.67 -8.46
N CYS A 143 -2.95 -4.94 -7.30
CA CYS A 143 -1.56 -5.32 -7.14
C CYS A 143 -1.45 -6.85 -6.97
N MET A 144 -1.05 -7.53 -8.03
CA MET A 144 -0.78 -8.97 -8.03
C MET A 144 0.55 -9.24 -7.34
N ASN A 145 0.51 -9.73 -6.11
CA ASN A 145 1.74 -10.07 -5.38
C ASN A 145 2.28 -11.44 -5.83
N THR A 146 3.40 -11.43 -6.55
CA THR A 146 3.96 -12.65 -7.16
C THR A 146 4.61 -13.61 -6.18
N TYR A 147 4.71 -13.24 -4.89
CA TYR A 147 4.95 -14.23 -3.82
C TYR A 147 3.94 -15.40 -3.86
N PHE A 148 2.71 -15.15 -4.29
CA PHE A 148 1.68 -16.18 -4.46
C PHE A 148 1.72 -16.88 -5.82
N GLY A 149 2.65 -16.54 -6.67
CA GLY A 149 2.88 -17.11 -8.00
C GLY A 149 2.76 -16.06 -9.11
N ASP A 150 3.24 -16.43 -10.29
CA ASP A 150 3.29 -15.57 -11.46
C ASP A 150 1.96 -14.88 -11.78
N ALA A 151 1.99 -13.72 -12.39
CA ALA A 151 0.80 -12.94 -12.77
C ALA A 151 -0.21 -13.75 -13.58
N LYS A 152 0.23 -14.69 -14.41
CA LYS A 152 -0.64 -15.61 -15.19
C LYS A 152 -1.53 -16.49 -14.32
N LYS A 153 -1.14 -16.73 -13.06
CA LYS A 153 -1.90 -17.53 -12.10
C LYS A 153 -3.03 -16.76 -11.39
N PHE A 154 -3.15 -15.46 -11.63
CA PHE A 154 -4.27 -14.63 -11.15
C PHE A 154 -5.48 -14.71 -12.09
N GLU A 155 -5.85 -15.94 -12.48
CA GLU A 155 -6.89 -16.22 -13.49
C GLU A 155 -8.26 -15.65 -13.09
N ILE A 156 -8.62 -15.76 -11.80
CA ILE A 156 -9.91 -15.23 -11.29
C ILE A 156 -9.99 -13.72 -11.52
N TRP A 157 -8.89 -12.99 -11.28
CA TRP A 157 -8.82 -11.57 -11.58
C TRP A 157 -8.90 -11.31 -13.08
N ALA A 158 -8.05 -11.98 -13.87
CA ALA A 158 -7.94 -11.76 -15.31
C ALA A 158 -9.28 -11.95 -16.06
N GLN A 159 -10.12 -12.89 -15.59
CA GLN A 159 -11.43 -13.21 -16.17
C GLN A 159 -12.59 -12.46 -15.51
N SER A 160 -12.35 -11.65 -14.48
CA SER A 160 -13.40 -11.02 -13.70
C SER A 160 -13.99 -9.78 -14.40
N LYS A 161 -15.29 -9.58 -14.23
CA LYS A 161 -15.95 -8.32 -14.59
C LYS A 161 -15.44 -7.13 -13.75
N LEU A 162 -14.90 -7.42 -12.57
CA LEU A 162 -14.32 -6.39 -11.71
C LEU A 162 -13.08 -5.75 -12.34
N ARG A 163 -12.26 -6.55 -13.04
CA ARG A 163 -11.10 -6.03 -13.77
C ARG A 163 -11.48 -4.93 -14.76
N ALA A 164 -12.47 -5.20 -15.61
CA ALA A 164 -12.98 -4.21 -16.56
C ALA A 164 -13.44 -2.93 -15.85
N ARG A 165 -14.23 -3.07 -14.79
CA ARG A 165 -14.74 -1.94 -13.99
C ARG A 165 -13.63 -1.13 -13.33
N VAL A 166 -12.61 -1.78 -12.80
CA VAL A 166 -11.44 -1.10 -12.20
C VAL A 166 -10.72 -0.25 -13.25
N LEU A 167 -10.48 -0.80 -14.44
CA LEU A 167 -9.82 -0.07 -15.53
C LEU A 167 -10.67 1.09 -16.05
N GLU A 168 -11.98 0.89 -16.21
CA GLU A 168 -12.94 1.94 -16.63
C GLU A 168 -13.02 3.10 -15.62
N ASN A 169 -12.85 2.82 -14.33
CA ASN A 169 -12.84 3.83 -13.25
C ASN A 169 -11.47 4.54 -13.08
N GLY A 170 -10.57 4.45 -14.05
CA GLY A 170 -9.25 5.09 -13.99
C GLY A 170 -8.26 4.40 -13.05
N GLY A 171 -8.57 3.17 -12.65
CA GLY A 171 -7.65 2.30 -11.92
C GLY A 171 -6.65 1.59 -12.82
N GLY A 172 -5.93 0.62 -12.28
CA GLY A 172 -4.88 -0.08 -13.02
C GLY A 172 -4.56 -1.47 -12.47
N GLU A 173 -3.47 -2.01 -12.99
CA GLU A 173 -2.90 -3.30 -12.57
C GLU A 173 -1.41 -3.13 -12.31
N LEU A 174 -0.91 -3.76 -11.26
CA LEU A 174 0.51 -3.87 -10.96
C LEU A 174 0.88 -5.34 -10.73
N VAL A 175 2.09 -5.71 -11.15
CA VAL A 175 2.71 -7.00 -10.81
C VAL A 175 3.81 -6.69 -9.80
N PHE A 176 3.55 -6.93 -8.52
CA PHE A 176 4.54 -6.71 -7.47
C PHE A 176 5.52 -7.87 -7.44
N PRO A 177 6.84 -7.60 -7.56
CA PRO A 177 7.85 -8.64 -7.66
C PRO A 177 7.97 -9.45 -6.37
N ASP A 178 8.34 -10.72 -6.52
CA ASP A 178 8.73 -11.57 -5.41
C ASP A 178 10.19 -11.34 -5.02
N CYS A 179 10.51 -11.60 -3.77
CA CYS A 179 11.86 -11.52 -3.23
C CYS A 179 12.17 -12.81 -2.47
N ALA A 180 13.40 -13.28 -2.56
CA ALA A 180 13.81 -14.52 -1.89
C ALA A 180 13.47 -14.49 -0.39
N ASP A 181 12.82 -15.56 0.10
CA ASP A 181 12.34 -15.65 1.49
C ASP A 181 13.44 -15.37 2.53
N ARG A 182 14.66 -15.84 2.29
CA ARG A 182 15.80 -15.60 3.20
C ARG A 182 16.16 -14.12 3.33
N VAL A 183 16.07 -13.36 2.22
CA VAL A 183 16.34 -11.91 2.22
C VAL A 183 15.23 -11.19 2.99
N MET A 184 13.98 -11.50 2.70
CA MET A 184 12.83 -10.93 3.43
C MET A 184 12.88 -11.26 4.92
N HIS A 185 13.34 -12.47 5.27
CA HIS A 185 13.53 -12.87 6.67
C HIS A 185 14.65 -12.08 7.36
N SER A 186 15.80 -11.93 6.70
CA SER A 186 16.94 -11.15 7.19
C SER A 186 16.57 -9.68 7.41
N MET A 187 15.93 -9.06 6.43
CA MET A 187 15.46 -7.67 6.52
C MET A 187 14.46 -7.47 7.67
N ARG A 188 13.50 -8.40 7.81
CA ARG A 188 12.46 -8.32 8.84
C ARG A 188 13.05 -8.48 10.24
N ASN A 189 13.93 -9.45 10.44
CA ASN A 189 14.57 -9.70 11.73
C ASN A 189 15.46 -8.53 12.18
N ALA A 190 16.20 -7.95 11.26
CA ALA A 190 17.06 -6.81 11.53
C ALA A 190 16.33 -5.46 11.43
N ARG A 191 15.03 -5.46 11.09
CA ARG A 191 14.21 -4.25 10.84
C ARG A 191 14.88 -3.28 9.87
N LEU A 192 15.46 -3.82 8.80
CA LEU A 192 16.12 -3.02 7.77
C LEU A 192 15.08 -2.36 6.88
N ARG A 193 15.30 -1.09 6.58
CA ARG A 193 14.61 -0.41 5.45
C ARG A 193 15.25 -0.82 4.13
N TRP A 194 14.53 -0.71 3.04
CA TRP A 194 15.03 -1.03 1.70
C TRP A 194 16.28 -0.21 1.31
N ASN A 195 16.48 0.96 1.86
CA ASN A 195 17.69 1.77 1.66
C ASN A 195 18.85 1.42 2.62
N GLN A 196 18.76 0.34 3.40
CA GLN A 196 19.78 -0.13 4.33
C GLN A 196 20.28 -1.55 3.99
N VAL A 197 20.02 -2.02 2.78
CA VAL A 197 20.34 -3.39 2.33
C VAL A 197 21.85 -3.65 2.23
N GLU A 198 22.68 -2.62 2.23
CA GLU A 198 24.16 -2.71 2.18
C GLU A 198 24.76 -3.50 3.35
N SER A 199 24.01 -3.68 4.44
CA SER A 199 24.43 -4.49 5.59
C SER A 199 24.19 -5.99 5.42
N LEU A 200 23.54 -6.41 4.34
CA LEU A 200 23.26 -7.81 4.02
C LEU A 200 24.49 -8.51 3.46
N ASP A 201 24.52 -9.84 3.57
CA ASP A 201 25.51 -10.66 2.85
C ASP A 201 25.40 -10.43 1.34
N PHE A 202 26.52 -10.55 0.63
CA PHE A 202 26.62 -10.15 -0.78
C PHE A 202 25.54 -10.75 -1.68
N GLY A 203 25.21 -12.04 -1.53
CA GLY A 203 24.16 -12.69 -2.32
C GLY A 203 22.76 -12.14 -2.01
N ASP A 204 22.49 -11.79 -0.75
CA ASP A 204 21.25 -11.20 -0.29
C ASP A 204 21.14 -9.74 -0.72
N LEU A 205 22.27 -9.01 -0.71
CA LEU A 205 22.35 -7.65 -1.24
C LEU A 205 21.95 -7.57 -2.72
N ILE A 206 22.49 -8.45 -3.57
CA ILE A 206 22.16 -8.49 -5.02
C ILE A 206 20.64 -8.67 -5.20
N GLU A 207 20.04 -9.58 -4.46
CA GLU A 207 18.60 -9.84 -4.54
C GLU A 207 17.75 -8.66 -4.03
N ALA A 208 18.18 -8.05 -2.93
CA ALA A 208 17.51 -6.87 -2.39
C ALA A 208 17.60 -5.66 -3.33
N GLU A 209 18.74 -5.46 -3.98
CA GLU A 209 18.94 -4.42 -5.01
C GLU A 209 18.07 -4.67 -6.25
N ARG A 210 17.99 -5.93 -6.71
CA ARG A 210 17.06 -6.30 -7.80
C ARG A 210 15.65 -5.90 -7.45
N MET A 211 15.17 -6.31 -6.29
CA MET A 211 13.83 -6.00 -5.78
C MET A 211 13.59 -4.49 -5.69
N ARG A 212 14.56 -3.72 -5.15
CA ARG A 212 14.46 -2.25 -5.08
C ARG A 212 14.34 -1.62 -6.45
N ASN A 213 15.16 -2.05 -7.43
CA ASN A 213 15.14 -1.51 -8.78
C ASN A 213 13.81 -1.81 -9.49
N GLU A 214 13.26 -3.01 -9.31
CA GLU A 214 11.95 -3.36 -9.86
C GLU A 214 10.83 -2.55 -9.20
N CYS A 215 10.85 -2.39 -7.87
CA CYS A 215 9.89 -1.54 -7.16
C CYS A 215 10.00 -0.06 -7.57
N LYS A 216 11.22 0.45 -7.79
CA LYS A 216 11.43 1.80 -8.30
C LYS A 216 10.75 1.98 -9.66
N ALA A 217 11.03 1.11 -10.62
CA ALA A 217 10.41 1.16 -11.96
C ALA A 217 8.87 1.05 -11.89
N LEU A 218 8.34 0.30 -10.90
CA LEU A 218 6.93 0.07 -10.71
C LEU A 218 6.22 1.27 -10.09
N PHE A 219 6.81 1.90 -9.08
CA PHE A 219 6.13 2.92 -8.26
C PHE A 219 6.45 4.37 -8.64
N GLU A 220 7.58 4.67 -9.29
CA GLU A 220 7.86 6.03 -9.74
C GLU A 220 6.74 6.60 -10.64
N PRO A 221 6.24 5.87 -11.67
CA PRO A 221 5.10 6.35 -12.46
C PRO A 221 3.80 6.46 -11.65
N PHE A 222 3.66 5.66 -10.60
CA PHE A 222 2.48 5.68 -9.72
C PHE A 222 2.46 6.89 -8.78
N LEU A 223 3.65 7.44 -8.47
CA LEU A 223 3.84 8.61 -7.62
C LEU A 223 3.73 9.95 -8.39
N GLN A 224 3.91 9.94 -9.71
CA GLN A 224 3.76 11.11 -10.59
C GLN A 224 2.29 11.48 -10.78
#